data_106207984d61da210acb126a17d1f8a2
#
_entry.id   106207984d61da210acb126a17d1f8a2
#
_cell.length_a   1.000
_cell.length_b   1.000
_cell.length_c   1.000
_cell.angle_alpha   90.00
_cell.angle_beta   90.00
_cell.angle_gamma   90.00
#
_symmetry.space_group_name_H-M   'P 1'
#
loop_
_entity.id
_entity.type
_entity.pdbx_description
1 polymer ?
#
loop_
_entity_poly.entity_id
_entity_poly.type
_entity_poly.pdbx_seq_one_letter_code
_entity_poly.pdbx_strand_id
1 'polypeptide(L)'
;MRRILLTLMVALCLVLLMLTTATSSAKRNDAGLTNSSQRGYWGALAYSSSTGRFGFAYDYRTQADAINAAVKKCRARDCQGVVWFHNGCGAFARGRGAWGWGIGNNRAEAESKALAECRKHGGYCRVIEWACTTR
;
A
#
# COMPACT_ATOMS: atom_id res chain seq x y z
N MET A 1 -33.09 -7.17 -58.91
CA MET A 1 -33.06 -6.14 -57.85
C MET A 1 -32.71 -6.71 -56.47
N ARG A 2 -33.35 -7.80 -55.98
CA ARG A 2 -33.09 -8.33 -54.63
C ARG A 2 -31.62 -8.82 -54.39
N ARG A 3 -30.94 -9.37 -55.41
CA ARG A 3 -29.55 -9.83 -55.31
C ARG A 3 -28.54 -8.67 -55.25
N ILE A 4 -28.82 -7.56 -55.91
CA ILE A 4 -27.97 -6.37 -55.92
C ILE A 4 -28.04 -5.65 -54.57
N LEU A 5 -29.24 -5.60 -53.94
CA LEU A 5 -29.37 -5.05 -52.58
C LEU A 5 -28.56 -5.86 -51.55
N LEU A 6 -28.59 -7.20 -51.66
CA LEU A 6 -27.87 -8.07 -50.72
C LEU A 6 -26.37 -7.89 -50.80
N THR A 7 -25.81 -7.74 -52.04
CA THR A 7 -24.39 -7.52 -52.23
C THR A 7 -23.94 -6.15 -51.73
N LEU A 8 -24.77 -5.12 -51.88
CA LEU A 8 -24.51 -3.78 -51.37
C LEU A 8 -24.51 -3.74 -49.82
N MET A 9 -25.43 -4.46 -49.19
CA MET A 9 -25.50 -4.56 -47.72
C MET A 9 -24.29 -5.31 -47.13
N VAL A 10 -23.84 -6.38 -47.77
CA VAL A 10 -22.67 -7.13 -47.34
C VAL A 10 -21.39 -6.29 -47.51
N ALA A 11 -21.26 -5.56 -48.64
CA ALA A 11 -20.15 -4.67 -48.86
C ALA A 11 -20.09 -3.53 -47.85
N LEU A 12 -21.25 -2.96 -47.50
CA LEU A 12 -21.32 -1.90 -46.47
C LEU A 12 -20.98 -2.42 -45.08
N CYS A 13 -21.40 -3.63 -44.69
CA CYS A 13 -21.02 -4.27 -43.42
C CYS A 13 -19.53 -4.53 -43.33
N LEU A 14 -18.88 -4.97 -44.41
CA LEU A 14 -17.44 -5.22 -44.44
C LEU A 14 -16.64 -3.93 -44.32
N VAL A 15 -17.09 -2.82 -44.89
CA VAL A 15 -16.44 -1.52 -44.75
C VAL A 15 -16.60 -0.97 -43.34
N LEU A 16 -17.75 -1.17 -42.68
CA LEU A 16 -17.98 -0.78 -41.30
C LEU A 16 -17.14 -1.60 -40.32
N LEU A 17 -16.86 -2.87 -40.60
CA LEU A 17 -15.99 -3.72 -39.75
C LEU A 17 -14.52 -3.32 -39.81
N MET A 18 -14.07 -2.67 -40.88
CA MET A 18 -12.68 -2.22 -41.02
C MET A 18 -12.41 -0.89 -40.31
N LEU A 19 -13.43 -0.14 -39.92
CA LEU A 19 -13.29 1.15 -39.23
C LEU A 19 -13.20 1.03 -37.68
N THR A 20 -13.30 -0.17 -37.14
CA THR A 20 -13.23 -0.38 -35.67
C THR A 20 -11.88 -0.93 -35.19
N THR A 21 -10.83 -0.78 -35.96
CA THR A 21 -9.48 -0.90 -35.37
C THR A 21 -9.19 0.38 -34.58
N ALA A 22 -9.92 0.57 -33.50
CA ALA A 22 -9.48 1.45 -32.44
C ALA A 22 -8.18 0.85 -31.90
N THR A 23 -7.06 1.38 -32.38
CA THR A 23 -5.80 1.24 -31.69
C THR A 23 -5.99 1.75 -30.30
N SER A 24 -6.29 0.85 -29.38
CA SER A 24 -6.05 1.09 -27.96
C SER A 24 -4.53 1.29 -27.85
N SER A 25 -4.08 2.51 -28.08
CA SER A 25 -2.84 2.98 -27.52
C SER A 25 -3.04 2.84 -26.02
N ALA A 26 -2.62 1.69 -25.51
CA ALA A 26 -2.30 1.59 -24.09
C ALA A 26 -1.31 2.73 -23.85
N LYS A 27 -1.82 3.83 -23.36
CA LYS A 27 -1.04 4.89 -22.77
C LYS A 27 -0.30 4.16 -21.68
N ARG A 28 0.89 3.64 -21.99
CA ARG A 28 1.88 3.40 -20.95
C ARG A 28 1.95 4.73 -20.25
N ASN A 29 1.32 4.77 -19.10
CA ASN A 29 1.71 5.73 -18.11
C ASN A 29 3.14 5.27 -17.76
N ASP A 30 4.08 5.65 -18.59
CA ASP A 30 5.34 6.12 -18.10
C ASP A 30 4.96 7.33 -17.25
N ALA A 31 4.26 7.03 -16.14
CA ALA A 31 4.32 7.83 -14.95
C ALA A 31 5.81 7.89 -14.72
N GLY A 32 6.36 8.95 -15.30
CA GLY A 32 7.76 9.13 -15.39
C GLY A 32 8.32 8.77 -14.04
N LEU A 33 9.32 7.97 -14.08
CA LEU A 33 10.38 7.98 -13.12
C LEU A 33 10.93 9.41 -13.01
N THR A 34 10.07 10.37 -12.69
CA THR A 34 10.47 11.47 -11.86
C THR A 34 10.66 10.84 -10.49
N ASN A 35 11.69 10.00 -10.41
CA ASN A 35 12.46 9.91 -9.23
C ASN A 35 12.91 11.31 -8.87
N SER A 36 12.00 12.13 -8.42
CA SER A 36 12.36 13.04 -7.36
C SER A 36 12.76 12.08 -6.25
N SER A 37 14.06 11.80 -6.20
CA SER A 37 14.69 11.13 -5.09
C SER A 37 14.15 11.80 -3.84
N GLN A 38 13.08 11.29 -3.29
CA GLN A 38 12.76 11.59 -1.92
C GLN A 38 13.91 10.98 -1.16
N ARG A 39 14.96 11.80 -0.99
CA ARG A 39 16.12 11.44 -0.21
C ARG A 39 15.61 11.17 1.18
N GLY A 40 15.50 9.88 1.48
CA GLY A 40 14.95 9.49 2.74
C GLY A 40 14.71 7.99 2.79
N TYR A 41 14.29 7.56 3.92
CA TYR A 41 14.09 6.14 4.20
C TYR A 41 12.69 5.89 4.71
N TRP A 42 12.14 4.80 4.27
CA TRP A 42 10.83 4.33 4.64
C TRP A 42 10.91 3.27 5.73
N GLY A 43 9.97 3.32 6.63
CA GLY A 43 9.66 2.25 7.55
C GLY A 43 8.21 1.84 7.44
N ALA A 44 7.88 0.63 7.89
CA ALA A 44 6.54 0.10 7.91
C ALA A 44 6.32 -0.85 9.08
N LEU A 45 5.05 -0.97 9.48
CA LEU A 45 4.54 -1.99 10.39
C LEU A 45 3.52 -2.85 9.66
N ALA A 46 3.62 -4.16 9.85
CA ALA A 46 2.59 -5.12 9.47
C ALA A 46 2.02 -5.81 10.71
N TYR A 47 0.75 -6.17 10.64
CA TYR A 47 0.03 -6.82 11.74
C TYR A 47 -0.89 -7.93 11.22
N SER A 48 -1.03 -8.99 12.00
CA SER A 48 -1.97 -10.10 11.82
C SER A 48 -3.03 -10.03 12.90
N SER A 49 -4.28 -9.82 12.51
CA SER A 49 -5.39 -9.75 13.45
C SER A 49 -5.74 -11.11 14.03
N SER A 50 -5.53 -12.20 13.29
CA SER A 50 -5.85 -13.56 13.75
C SER A 50 -4.87 -14.10 14.78
N THR A 51 -3.60 -13.74 14.68
CA THR A 51 -2.53 -14.28 15.55
C THR A 51 -1.96 -13.24 16.52
N GLY A 52 -2.24 -11.96 16.31
CA GLY A 52 -1.62 -10.86 17.06
C GLY A 52 -0.14 -10.66 16.76
N ARG A 53 0.39 -11.31 15.73
CA ARG A 53 1.79 -11.15 15.32
C ARG A 53 1.96 -9.83 14.58
N PHE A 54 3.16 -9.30 14.66
CA PHE A 54 3.53 -8.06 13.97
C PHE A 54 4.95 -8.15 13.40
N GLY A 55 5.26 -7.25 12.47
CA GLY A 55 6.58 -7.12 11.90
C GLY A 55 6.89 -5.66 11.63
N PHE A 56 8.11 -5.24 11.93
CA PHE A 56 8.65 -3.92 11.63
C PHE A 56 9.75 -4.00 10.58
N ALA A 57 9.79 -2.98 9.73
CA ALA A 57 10.87 -2.74 8.78
C ALA A 57 11.18 -1.23 8.72
N TYR A 58 12.44 -0.88 8.55
CA TYR A 58 12.90 0.51 8.46
C TYR A 58 14.16 0.60 7.61
N ASP A 59 14.55 1.81 7.21
CA ASP A 59 15.70 2.11 6.35
C ASP A 59 15.60 1.54 4.92
N TYR A 60 14.39 1.41 4.39
CA TYR A 60 14.15 1.03 3.01
C TYR A 60 14.08 2.25 2.09
N ARG A 61 14.48 2.08 0.83
CA ARG A 61 14.48 3.16 -0.16
C ARG A 61 13.09 3.47 -0.70
N THR A 62 12.18 2.51 -0.66
CA THR A 62 10.80 2.67 -1.11
C THR A 62 9.81 2.24 -0.05
N GLN A 63 8.63 2.85 -0.08
CA GLN A 63 7.51 2.45 0.76
C GLN A 63 7.11 0.99 0.55
N ALA A 64 7.06 0.55 -0.71
CA ALA A 64 6.67 -0.81 -1.07
C ALA A 64 7.63 -1.85 -0.46
N ASP A 65 8.95 -1.61 -0.54
CA ASP A 65 9.94 -2.51 0.03
C ASP A 65 9.83 -2.57 1.57
N ALA A 66 9.59 -1.43 2.22
CA ALA A 66 9.37 -1.38 3.66
C ALA A 66 8.14 -2.20 4.08
N ILE A 67 7.01 -2.03 3.38
CA ILE A 67 5.78 -2.79 3.64
C ILE A 67 6.01 -4.28 3.43
N ASN A 68 6.58 -4.69 2.30
CA ASN A 68 6.85 -6.09 1.99
C ASN A 68 7.78 -6.74 3.03
N ALA A 69 8.80 -6.02 3.47
CA ALA A 69 9.71 -6.50 4.51
C ALA A 69 9.01 -6.63 5.88
N ALA A 70 8.15 -5.69 6.25
CA ALA A 70 7.36 -5.77 7.47
C ALA A 70 6.40 -6.96 7.45
N VAL A 71 5.66 -7.18 6.34
CA VAL A 71 4.77 -8.33 6.15
C VAL A 71 5.55 -9.65 6.26
N LYS A 72 6.72 -9.75 5.65
CA LYS A 72 7.58 -10.94 5.75
C LYS A 72 8.03 -11.21 7.18
N LYS A 73 8.37 -10.18 7.94
CA LYS A 73 8.77 -10.30 9.36
C LYS A 73 7.60 -10.66 10.28
N CYS A 74 6.39 -10.32 9.93
CA CYS A 74 5.18 -10.62 10.70
C CYS A 74 4.89 -12.13 10.77
N ARG A 75 5.25 -12.92 9.76
CA ARG A 75 5.21 -14.40 9.76
C ARG A 75 3.83 -15.02 10.08
N ALA A 76 2.75 -14.42 9.64
CA ALA A 76 1.41 -15.00 9.63
C ALA A 76 0.80 -14.82 8.24
N ARG A 77 -0.19 -15.64 7.89
CA ARG A 77 -0.79 -15.64 6.53
C ARG A 77 -1.60 -14.39 6.23
N ASP A 78 -2.19 -13.82 7.26
CA ASP A 78 -3.04 -12.63 7.19
C ASP A 78 -2.31 -11.33 7.57
N CYS A 79 -0.97 -11.34 7.56
CA CYS A 79 -0.20 -10.13 7.80
C CYS A 79 -0.43 -9.09 6.70
N GLN A 80 -0.81 -7.90 7.12
CA GLN A 80 -1.00 -6.76 6.24
C GLN A 80 -0.19 -5.57 6.74
N GLY A 81 0.31 -4.75 5.82
CA GLY A 81 0.89 -3.46 6.16
C GLY A 81 -0.19 -2.54 6.73
N VAL A 82 -0.03 -2.08 7.95
CA VAL A 82 -1.03 -1.25 8.64
C VAL A 82 -0.60 0.21 8.78
N VAL A 83 0.69 0.47 8.76
CA VAL A 83 1.24 1.83 8.79
C VAL A 83 2.61 1.86 8.12
N TRP A 84 2.93 2.98 7.52
CA TRP A 84 4.26 3.30 6.99
C TRP A 84 4.63 4.74 7.33
N PHE A 85 5.91 5.00 7.42
CA PHE A 85 6.44 6.31 7.75
C PHE A 85 7.70 6.61 6.93
N HIS A 86 7.97 7.88 6.75
CA HIS A 86 9.11 8.38 5.97
C HIS A 86 9.91 9.38 6.80
N ASN A 87 11.23 9.18 6.92
CA ASN A 87 12.12 10.05 7.69
C ASN A 87 11.60 10.34 9.11
N GLY A 88 11.15 9.31 9.80
CA GLY A 88 10.53 9.46 11.12
C GLY A 88 10.48 8.15 11.87
N CYS A 89 9.55 8.05 12.80
CA CYS A 89 9.37 6.89 13.67
C CYS A 89 7.96 6.32 13.55
N GLY A 90 7.85 5.00 13.71
CA GLY A 90 6.60 4.28 13.90
C GLY A 90 6.63 3.51 15.22
N ALA A 91 5.49 3.41 15.88
CA ALA A 91 5.31 2.62 17.09
C ALA A 91 4.03 1.79 17.04
N PHE A 92 4.06 0.67 17.76
CA PHE A 92 2.92 -0.23 17.93
C PHE A 92 2.63 -0.42 19.41
N ALA A 93 1.37 -0.24 19.79
CA ALA A 93 0.88 -0.47 21.13
C ALA A 93 -0.20 -1.55 21.15
N ARG A 94 -0.26 -2.32 22.21
CA ARG A 94 -1.25 -3.38 22.40
C ARG A 94 -1.76 -3.43 23.84
N GLY A 95 -3.04 -3.74 23.97
CA GLY A 95 -3.73 -4.02 25.22
C GLY A 95 -4.54 -5.31 25.13
N ARG A 96 -5.40 -5.57 26.11
CA ARG A 96 -6.31 -6.71 26.09
C ARG A 96 -7.42 -6.45 25.04
N GLY A 97 -7.38 -7.18 23.93
CA GLY A 97 -8.35 -7.03 22.83
C GLY A 97 -8.23 -5.72 22.03
N ALA A 98 -7.17 -4.94 22.24
CA ALA A 98 -6.96 -3.67 21.59
C ALA A 98 -5.54 -3.53 21.07
N TRP A 99 -5.38 -2.79 19.99
CA TRP A 99 -4.09 -2.44 19.43
C TRP A 99 -4.17 -1.09 18.72
N GLY A 100 -3.02 -0.47 18.51
CA GLY A 100 -2.93 0.79 17.81
C GLY A 100 -1.50 1.05 17.34
N TRP A 101 -1.38 1.93 16.39
CA TRP A 101 -0.10 2.40 15.88
C TRP A 101 -0.04 3.91 15.87
N GLY A 102 1.18 4.45 15.80
CA GLY A 102 1.42 5.86 15.66
C GLY A 102 2.67 6.13 14.85
N ILE A 103 2.67 7.24 14.15
CA ILE A 103 3.83 7.78 13.46
C ILE A 103 4.15 9.17 13.97
N GLY A 104 5.43 9.51 14.00
CA GLY A 104 5.90 10.81 14.47
C GLY A 104 7.29 11.14 13.97
N ASN A 105 7.71 12.38 14.21
CA ASN A 105 9.06 12.83 13.87
C ASN A 105 10.13 12.24 14.81
N ASN A 106 9.69 11.75 15.95
CA ASN A 106 10.54 11.08 16.92
C ASN A 106 9.77 9.95 17.62
N ARG A 107 10.51 9.14 18.38
CA ARG A 107 9.98 7.99 19.11
C ARG A 107 8.84 8.37 20.06
N ALA A 108 9.03 9.40 20.87
CA ALA A 108 8.05 9.79 21.90
C ALA A 108 6.69 10.17 21.26
N GLU A 109 6.72 10.89 20.15
CA GLU A 109 5.51 11.24 19.39
C GLU A 109 4.82 9.99 18.82
N ALA A 110 5.59 9.10 18.20
CA ALA A 110 5.05 7.85 17.65
C ALA A 110 4.42 6.97 18.72
N GLU A 111 5.09 6.78 19.85
CA GLU A 111 4.61 5.99 20.99
C GLU A 111 3.34 6.61 21.62
N SER A 112 3.30 7.92 21.79
CA SER A 112 2.14 8.62 22.31
C SER A 112 0.90 8.41 21.45
N LYS A 113 1.06 8.55 20.13
CA LYS A 113 -0.01 8.31 19.15
C LYS A 113 -0.45 6.84 19.12
N ALA A 114 0.48 5.90 19.18
CA ALA A 114 0.17 4.47 19.24
C ALA A 114 -0.66 4.11 20.49
N LEU A 115 -0.27 4.64 21.63
CA LEU A 115 -1.03 4.46 22.89
C LEU A 115 -2.41 5.10 22.81
N ALA A 116 -2.51 6.30 22.26
CA ALA A 116 -3.80 7.00 22.10
C ALA A 116 -4.75 6.20 21.21
N GLU A 117 -4.24 5.70 20.08
CA GLU A 117 -5.03 4.87 19.14
C GLU A 117 -5.49 3.56 19.80
N CYS A 118 -4.58 2.85 20.46
CA CYS A 118 -4.90 1.61 21.15
C CYS A 118 -5.99 1.81 22.24
N ARG A 119 -5.93 2.90 23.00
CA ARG A 119 -6.91 3.20 24.08
C ARG A 119 -8.32 3.47 23.56
N LYS A 120 -8.49 3.89 22.33
CA LYS A 120 -9.82 4.04 21.71
C LYS A 120 -10.58 2.70 21.60
N HIS A 121 -9.83 1.59 21.52
CA HIS A 121 -10.38 0.25 21.31
C HIS A 121 -10.36 -0.62 22.57
N GLY A 122 -9.78 -0.15 23.67
CA GLY A 122 -9.72 -0.90 24.93
C GLY A 122 -8.79 -0.26 25.97
N GLY A 123 -8.89 -0.72 27.25
CA GLY A 123 -8.38 0.02 28.39
C GLY A 123 -6.86 0.11 28.52
N TYR A 124 -6.20 -0.95 28.89
CA TYR A 124 -4.80 -0.90 29.28
C TYR A 124 -3.88 -1.22 28.09
N CYS A 125 -3.23 -0.20 27.54
CA CYS A 125 -2.32 -0.33 26.41
C CYS A 125 -0.88 -0.03 26.81
N ARG A 126 0.06 -0.77 26.22
CA ARG A 126 1.49 -0.54 26.35
C ARG A 126 2.16 -0.57 24.99
N VAL A 127 3.23 0.18 24.83
CA VAL A 127 4.09 0.09 23.63
C VAL A 127 4.75 -1.28 23.62
N ILE A 128 4.67 -1.96 22.49
CA ILE A 128 5.27 -3.29 22.26
C ILE A 128 6.54 -3.16 21.44
N GLU A 129 6.51 -2.29 20.43
CA GLU A 129 7.63 -2.13 19.52
C GLU A 129 7.62 -0.73 18.91
N TRP A 130 8.77 -0.25 18.54
CA TRP A 130 8.97 1.00 17.80
C TRP A 130 10.21 0.90 16.91
N ALA A 131 10.23 1.68 15.85
CA ALA A 131 11.39 1.85 14.99
C ALA A 131 11.41 3.25 14.40
N CYS A 132 12.61 3.79 14.21
CA CYS A 132 12.83 5.03 13.47
C CYS A 132 13.72 4.74 12.26
N THR A 133 13.52 5.52 11.19
CA THR A 133 14.52 5.56 10.12
C THR A 133 15.77 6.24 10.64
N THR A 134 16.93 5.67 10.34
CA THR A 134 18.23 6.13 10.90
C THR A 134 19.07 6.93 9.91
N ARG A 135 18.58 7.11 8.68
CA ARG A 135 19.33 7.70 7.56
C ARG A 135 18.50 8.70 6.80
#